data_24e75e0738227223f874269b10cbbfe9
#
_entry.id   24e75e0738227223f874269b10cbbfe9
#
_cell.length_a   1.000
_cell.length_b   1.000
_cell.length_c   1.000
_cell.angle_alpha   90.00
_cell.angle_beta   90.00
_cell.angle_gamma   90.00
#
_symmetry.space_group_name_H-M   'P 1'
#
loop_
_entity.id
_entity.type
_entity.pdbx_description
1 polymer ?
#
loop_
_entity_poly.entity_id
_entity_poly.type
_entity_poly.pdbx_seq_one_letter_code
_entity_poly.pdbx_strand_id
1 'polypeptide(L)'
;MLITISLLILAYLIMGKDISGLLEKVKNVDWRGKINALMDKLRPWALKAGRAATRPLLQFYYVMDDNNTSTLDRVLIYAAIIYTILPMDFIPSVIYKFLGVLDDGVAMLFVYKKIKDKITPEINAKVEDTLNEWFGVEYERVEG
;
A
#
# COMPACT_ATOMS: atom_id res chain seq x y z
N MET A 1 -13.57 8.31 -3.92
CA MET A 1 -13.99 8.55 -2.53
C MET A 1 -13.11 7.83 -1.52
N LEU A 2 -12.98 6.52 -1.61
CA LEU A 2 -12.15 5.79 -0.67
C LEU A 2 -10.68 6.21 -0.72
N ILE A 3 -10.13 6.38 -1.91
CA ILE A 3 -8.75 6.82 -2.08
C ILE A 3 -8.54 8.19 -1.42
N THR A 4 -9.49 9.10 -1.61
CA THR A 4 -9.43 10.43 -1.02
C THR A 4 -9.40 10.36 0.51
N ILE A 5 -10.29 9.55 1.09
CA ILE A 5 -10.36 9.39 2.54
C ILE A 5 -9.08 8.77 3.06
N SER A 6 -8.56 7.76 2.36
CA SER A 6 -7.32 7.09 2.76
C SER A 6 -6.13 8.04 2.80
N LEU A 7 -6.01 8.90 1.77
CA LEU A 7 -4.92 9.87 1.72
C LEU A 7 -5.06 10.92 2.81
N LEU A 8 -6.30 11.35 3.11
CA LEU A 8 -6.53 12.30 4.20
C LEU A 8 -6.15 11.69 5.55
N ILE A 9 -6.51 10.44 5.78
CA ILE A 9 -6.14 9.75 7.02
C ILE A 9 -4.62 9.67 7.13
N LEU A 10 -3.95 9.29 6.08
CA LEU A 10 -2.48 9.21 6.07
C LEU A 10 -1.87 10.57 6.39
N ALA A 11 -2.35 11.63 5.74
CA ALA A 11 -1.85 12.96 5.96
C ALA A 11 -2.08 13.42 7.40
N TYR A 12 -3.27 13.18 7.94
CA TYR A 12 -3.59 13.57 9.31
C TYR A 12 -2.73 12.84 10.33
N LEU A 13 -2.47 11.56 10.12
CA LEU A 13 -1.64 10.79 11.04
C LEU A 13 -0.20 11.28 11.02
N ILE A 14 0.32 11.59 9.85
CA ILE A 14 1.68 12.11 9.73
C ILE A 14 1.76 13.46 10.42
N MET A 15 0.70 14.26 10.36
CA MET A 15 0.63 15.57 11.01
C MET A 15 0.21 15.49 12.46
N GLY A 16 -0.08 14.30 13.00
CA GLY A 16 -0.44 14.12 14.39
C GLY A 16 -1.86 14.48 14.77
N LYS A 17 -2.76 14.55 13.80
CA LYS A 17 -4.16 14.91 14.07
C LYS A 17 -5.02 13.70 14.34
N ASP A 18 -6.10 13.92 15.11
CA ASP A 18 -7.06 12.85 15.44
C ASP A 18 -7.90 12.49 14.20
N ILE A 19 -7.99 11.18 13.92
CA ILE A 19 -8.67 10.67 12.74
C ILE A 19 -9.83 9.73 13.08
N SER A 20 -10.24 9.66 14.35
CA SER A 20 -11.27 8.69 14.73
C SER A 20 -12.57 8.86 13.96
N GLY A 21 -12.98 10.10 13.65
CA GLY A 21 -14.17 10.33 12.85
C GLY A 21 -14.05 9.82 11.42
N LEU A 22 -12.86 9.91 10.84
CA LEU A 22 -12.62 9.40 9.50
C LEU A 22 -12.61 7.87 9.48
N LEU A 23 -12.03 7.25 10.52
CA LEU A 23 -12.01 5.79 10.61
C LEU A 23 -13.40 5.20 10.68
N GLU A 24 -14.34 5.85 11.37
CA GLU A 24 -15.71 5.37 11.42
C GLU A 24 -16.34 5.29 10.03
N LYS A 25 -15.99 6.21 9.16
CA LYS A 25 -16.54 6.23 7.79
C LYS A 25 -16.04 5.09 6.93
N VAL A 26 -14.82 4.60 7.18
CA VAL A 26 -14.24 3.52 6.36
C VAL A 26 -14.37 2.14 6.98
N LYS A 27 -14.91 2.07 8.18
CA LYS A 27 -15.01 0.82 8.94
C LYS A 27 -15.87 -0.24 8.23
N ASN A 28 -16.93 0.21 7.56
CA ASN A 28 -17.89 -0.67 6.89
C ASN A 28 -17.65 -0.81 5.40
N VAL A 29 -16.51 -0.38 4.91
CA VAL A 29 -16.14 -0.52 3.49
C VAL A 29 -15.94 -1.98 3.14
N ASP A 30 -16.33 -2.38 1.93
CA ASP A 30 -16.05 -3.71 1.40
C ASP A 30 -14.58 -3.84 1.08
N TRP A 31 -13.80 -4.18 2.11
CA TRP A 31 -12.35 -4.25 1.97
C TRP A 31 -11.91 -5.38 1.06
N ARG A 32 -12.63 -6.52 1.07
CA ARG A 32 -12.26 -7.65 0.22
C ARG A 32 -12.31 -7.26 -1.26
N GLY A 33 -13.38 -6.59 -1.66
CA GLY A 33 -13.49 -6.10 -3.04
C GLY A 33 -12.43 -5.07 -3.39
N LYS A 34 -12.13 -4.16 -2.46
CA LYS A 34 -11.13 -3.12 -2.69
C LYS A 34 -9.72 -3.69 -2.78
N ILE A 35 -9.40 -4.66 -1.94
CA ILE A 35 -8.10 -5.32 -1.94
C ILE A 35 -7.90 -6.07 -3.25
N ASN A 36 -8.93 -6.80 -3.71
CA ASN A 36 -8.84 -7.53 -4.97
C ASN A 36 -8.65 -6.58 -6.16
N ALA A 37 -9.39 -5.48 -6.18
CA ALA A 37 -9.26 -4.48 -7.23
C ALA A 37 -7.87 -3.84 -7.24
N LEU A 38 -7.29 -3.65 -6.07
CA LEU A 38 -5.96 -3.07 -5.96
C LEU A 38 -4.90 -3.97 -6.62
N MET A 39 -5.01 -5.28 -6.45
CA MET A 39 -4.08 -6.21 -7.09
C MET A 39 -4.09 -6.06 -8.61
N ASP A 40 -5.28 -5.87 -9.20
CA ASP A 40 -5.41 -5.69 -10.65
C ASP A 40 -4.71 -4.41 -11.12
N LYS A 41 -4.64 -3.39 -10.28
CA LYS A 41 -3.95 -2.14 -10.62
C LYS A 41 -2.45 -2.23 -10.34
N LEU A 42 -2.09 -2.98 -9.32
CA LEU A 42 -0.69 -3.10 -8.91
C LEU A 42 0.13 -3.87 -9.93
N ARG A 43 -0.43 -4.92 -10.51
CA ARG A 43 0.31 -5.76 -11.44
C ARG A 43 0.86 -5.00 -12.64
N PRO A 44 0.05 -4.23 -13.39
CA PRO A 44 0.59 -3.47 -14.52
C PRO A 44 1.69 -2.49 -14.11
N TRP A 45 1.51 -1.84 -12.97
CA TRP A 45 2.54 -0.94 -12.44
C TRP A 45 3.83 -1.70 -12.14
N ALA A 46 3.69 -2.87 -11.50
CA ALA A 46 4.83 -3.69 -11.11
C ALA A 46 5.67 -4.12 -12.31
N LEU A 47 5.01 -4.52 -13.39
CA LEU A 47 5.70 -4.98 -14.58
C LEU A 47 6.55 -3.88 -15.21
N LYS A 48 6.18 -2.62 -14.98
CA LYS A 48 6.97 -1.47 -15.44
C LYS A 48 8.06 -1.08 -14.45
N ALA A 49 7.77 -1.16 -13.16
CA ALA A 49 8.70 -0.71 -12.13
C ALA A 49 9.80 -1.73 -11.81
N GLY A 50 9.50 -3.02 -11.99
CA GLY A 50 10.48 -4.08 -11.75
C GLY A 50 10.33 -4.78 -10.42
N ARG A 51 11.01 -5.91 -10.30
CA ARG A 51 10.90 -6.80 -9.14
C ARG A 51 11.29 -6.12 -7.83
N ALA A 52 12.41 -5.42 -7.81
CA ALA A 52 12.92 -4.81 -6.57
C ALA A 52 11.97 -3.73 -6.05
N ALA A 53 11.41 -2.91 -6.95
CA ALA A 53 10.48 -1.85 -6.56
C ALA A 53 9.13 -2.42 -6.12
N THR A 54 8.76 -3.59 -6.63
CA THR A 54 7.47 -4.22 -6.33
C THR A 54 7.46 -4.92 -4.97
N ARG A 55 8.60 -5.44 -4.52
CA ARG A 55 8.67 -6.23 -3.30
C ARG A 55 8.05 -5.52 -2.08
N PRO A 56 8.44 -4.27 -1.73
CA PRO A 56 7.85 -3.63 -0.56
C PRO A 56 6.35 -3.39 -0.71
N LEU A 57 5.86 -3.11 -1.92
CA LEU A 57 4.42 -2.92 -2.12
C LEU A 57 3.65 -4.22 -1.93
N LEU A 58 4.22 -5.35 -2.32
CA LEU A 58 3.59 -6.64 -2.06
C LEU A 58 3.62 -7.00 -0.58
N GLN A 59 4.69 -6.66 0.13
CA GLN A 59 4.72 -6.83 1.58
C GLN A 59 3.58 -6.06 2.22
N PHE A 60 3.39 -4.81 1.83
CA PHE A 60 2.29 -3.98 2.30
C PHE A 60 0.94 -4.61 1.95
N TYR A 61 0.80 -5.05 0.70
CA TYR A 61 -0.46 -5.64 0.24
C TYR A 61 -0.86 -6.84 1.09
N TYR A 62 0.07 -7.75 1.35
CA TYR A 62 -0.26 -8.97 2.08
C TYR A 62 -0.47 -8.73 3.57
N VAL A 63 0.17 -7.72 4.15
CA VAL A 63 -0.16 -7.29 5.50
C VAL A 63 -1.58 -6.72 5.54
N MET A 64 -1.94 -5.91 4.54
CA MET A 64 -3.28 -5.35 4.45
C MET A 64 -4.35 -6.44 4.33
N ASP A 65 -4.06 -7.49 3.60
CA ASP A 65 -4.99 -8.59 3.36
C ASP A 65 -5.13 -9.53 4.57
N ASP A 66 -4.22 -9.45 5.53
CA ASP A 66 -4.26 -10.29 6.72
C ASP A 66 -5.45 -9.93 7.60
N ASN A 67 -6.20 -10.96 8.05
CA ASN A 67 -7.39 -10.76 8.86
C ASN A 67 -7.10 -10.09 10.21
N ASN A 68 -5.87 -10.20 10.70
CA ASN A 68 -5.46 -9.61 11.98
C ASN A 68 -5.07 -8.14 11.87
N THR A 69 -5.05 -7.59 10.67
CA THR A 69 -4.67 -6.18 10.46
C THR A 69 -5.82 -5.26 10.84
N SER A 70 -5.53 -4.26 11.65
CA SER A 70 -6.55 -3.29 12.08
C SER A 70 -7.05 -2.45 10.92
N THR A 71 -8.23 -1.85 11.08
CA THR A 71 -8.78 -0.96 10.05
C THR A 71 -7.85 0.22 9.78
N LEU A 72 -7.27 0.80 10.84
CA LEU A 72 -6.33 1.90 10.67
C LEU A 72 -5.14 1.50 9.81
N ASP A 73 -4.50 0.38 10.16
CA ASP A 73 -3.33 -0.08 9.40
C ASP A 73 -3.71 -0.40 7.98
N ARG A 74 -4.88 -1.01 7.76
CA ARG A 74 -5.36 -1.33 6.42
C ARG A 74 -5.54 -0.08 5.58
N VAL A 75 -6.14 0.96 6.14
CA VAL A 75 -6.33 2.24 5.44
C VAL A 75 -4.98 2.88 5.11
N LEU A 76 -4.04 2.87 6.05
CA LEU A 76 -2.72 3.44 5.82
C LEU A 76 -1.97 2.73 4.72
N ILE A 77 -2.01 1.41 4.71
CA ILE A 77 -1.34 0.61 3.69
C ILE A 77 -1.98 0.86 2.34
N TYR A 78 -3.31 0.86 2.28
CA TYR A 78 -4.03 1.13 1.06
C TYR A 78 -3.64 2.50 0.48
N ALA A 79 -3.60 3.51 1.34
CA ALA A 79 -3.23 4.86 0.93
C ALA A 79 -1.79 4.90 0.40
N ALA A 80 -0.87 4.23 1.08
CA ALA A 80 0.53 4.23 0.67
C ALA A 80 0.72 3.57 -0.70
N ILE A 81 0.05 2.44 -0.93
CA ILE A 81 0.14 1.75 -2.22
C ILE A 81 -0.45 2.61 -3.33
N ILE A 82 -1.66 3.13 -3.11
CA ILE A 82 -2.33 3.97 -4.11
C ILE A 82 -1.51 5.22 -4.40
N TYR A 83 -0.97 5.85 -3.37
CA TYR A 83 -0.14 7.05 -3.54
C TYR A 83 1.08 6.76 -4.41
N THR A 84 1.63 5.56 -4.30
CA THR A 84 2.81 5.16 -5.06
C THR A 84 2.49 4.85 -6.52
N ILE A 85 1.37 4.17 -6.79
CA ILE A 85 1.09 3.66 -8.13
C ILE A 85 0.22 4.56 -8.99
N LEU A 86 -0.53 5.49 -8.38
CA LEU A 86 -1.38 6.40 -9.14
C LEU A 86 -0.59 7.57 -9.69
N PRO A 87 -0.85 7.98 -10.95
CA PRO A 87 -0.30 9.22 -11.47
C PRO A 87 -0.81 10.42 -10.67
N MET A 88 0.01 11.43 -10.56
CA MET A 88 -0.33 12.66 -9.82
C MET A 88 -1.65 13.27 -10.29
N ASP A 89 -1.98 13.11 -11.58
CA ASP A 89 -3.19 13.70 -12.16
C ASP A 89 -4.47 13.15 -11.55
N PHE A 90 -4.42 11.98 -10.94
CA PHE A 90 -5.59 11.35 -10.33
C PHE A 90 -5.80 11.74 -8.88
N ILE A 91 -4.89 12.51 -8.31
CA ILE A 91 -5.01 12.97 -6.93
C ILE A 91 -5.70 14.33 -6.94
N PRO A 92 -6.84 14.48 -6.23
CA PRO A 92 -7.50 15.78 -6.18
C PRO A 92 -6.58 16.89 -5.68
N SER A 93 -6.71 18.08 -6.25
CA SER A 93 -5.80 19.17 -5.94
C SER A 93 -5.78 19.55 -4.46
N VAL A 94 -6.92 19.43 -3.79
CA VAL A 94 -6.99 19.75 -2.36
C VAL A 94 -6.11 18.79 -1.55
N ILE A 95 -6.11 17.52 -1.93
CA ILE A 95 -5.27 16.54 -1.26
C ILE A 95 -3.80 16.74 -1.61
N TYR A 96 -3.54 17.07 -2.87
CA TYR A 96 -2.20 17.36 -3.32
C TYR A 96 -1.58 18.51 -2.52
N LYS A 97 -2.34 19.56 -2.29
CA LYS A 97 -1.88 20.68 -1.48
C LYS A 97 -1.59 20.25 -0.04
N PHE A 98 -2.43 19.39 0.49
CA PHE A 98 -2.27 18.86 1.84
C PHE A 98 -1.01 18.02 1.96
N LEU A 99 -0.73 17.22 0.94
CA LEU A 99 0.42 16.34 0.88
C LEU A 99 1.65 16.99 0.26
N GLY A 100 1.58 18.29 -0.01
CA GLY A 100 2.65 19.01 -0.71
C GLY A 100 4.01 18.93 -0.02
N VAL A 101 4.04 18.57 1.25
CA VAL A 101 5.28 18.40 2.00
C VAL A 101 5.69 16.93 2.12
N LEU A 102 4.90 16.03 1.55
CA LEU A 102 5.14 14.60 1.65
C LEU A 102 5.52 14.05 0.28
N ASP A 103 6.61 13.34 0.21
CA ASP A 103 6.96 12.59 -0.98
C ASP A 103 6.67 11.10 -0.77
N ASP A 104 6.80 10.31 -1.84
CA ASP A 104 6.50 8.88 -1.79
C ASP A 104 7.34 8.17 -0.74
N GLY A 105 8.61 8.55 -0.63
CA GLY A 105 9.51 7.92 0.31
C GLY A 105 9.12 8.15 1.76
N VAL A 106 8.65 9.36 2.08
CA VAL A 106 8.22 9.67 3.44
C VAL A 106 6.99 8.86 3.80
N ALA A 107 5.99 8.82 2.90
CA ALA A 107 4.76 8.06 3.15
C ALA A 107 5.05 6.58 3.33
N MET A 108 5.85 6.00 2.44
CA MET A 108 6.21 4.59 2.51
C MET A 108 6.98 4.27 3.79
N LEU A 109 7.93 5.13 4.16
CA LEU A 109 8.72 4.91 5.36
C LEU A 109 7.86 4.97 6.62
N PHE A 110 6.92 5.92 6.69
CA PHE A 110 6.02 6.04 7.82
C PHE A 110 5.20 4.77 8.00
N VAL A 111 4.59 4.28 6.92
CA VAL A 111 3.78 3.08 6.96
C VAL A 111 4.64 1.86 7.28
N TYR A 112 5.81 1.75 6.67
CA TYR A 112 6.71 0.63 6.91
C TYR A 112 7.08 0.54 8.39
N LYS A 113 7.45 1.65 9.01
CA LYS A 113 7.80 1.65 10.43
C LYS A 113 6.65 1.22 11.31
N LYS A 114 5.43 1.53 10.88
CA LYS A 114 4.24 1.18 11.66
C LYS A 114 3.90 -0.30 11.55
N ILE A 115 4.17 -0.94 10.41
CA ILE A 115 3.71 -2.31 10.18
C ILE A 115 4.84 -3.34 10.05
N LYS A 116 6.10 -2.92 10.15
CA LYS A 116 7.22 -3.83 9.88
C LYS A 116 7.17 -5.12 10.70
N ASP A 117 6.68 -5.05 11.93
CA ASP A 117 6.59 -6.22 12.79
C ASP A 117 5.51 -7.20 12.38
N LYS A 118 4.63 -6.79 11.45
CA LYS A 118 3.58 -7.65 10.92
C LYS A 118 4.00 -8.39 9.65
N ILE A 119 5.19 -8.07 9.14
CA ILE A 119 5.72 -8.76 7.96
C ILE A 119 6.36 -10.05 8.42
N THR A 120 5.56 -11.12 8.44
CA THR A 120 5.97 -12.44 8.93
C THR A 120 6.65 -13.23 7.82
N PRO A 121 7.32 -14.37 8.16
CA PRO A 121 7.83 -15.27 7.13
C PRO A 121 6.76 -15.78 6.18
N GLU A 122 5.53 -16.00 6.67
CA GLU A 122 4.42 -16.43 5.83
C GLU A 122 4.06 -15.36 4.81
N ILE A 123 4.05 -14.11 5.24
CA ILE A 123 3.78 -12.98 4.32
C ILE A 123 4.89 -12.89 3.29
N ASN A 124 6.15 -13.00 3.71
CA ASN A 124 7.26 -12.96 2.76
C ASN A 124 7.21 -14.10 1.76
N ALA A 125 6.74 -15.28 2.17
CA ALA A 125 6.56 -16.41 1.26
C ALA A 125 5.54 -16.06 0.18
N LYS A 126 4.42 -15.43 0.56
CA LYS A 126 3.41 -15.00 -0.40
C LYS A 126 3.97 -13.95 -1.35
N VAL A 127 4.80 -13.04 -0.84
CA VAL A 127 5.43 -12.02 -1.67
C VAL A 127 6.33 -12.67 -2.71
N GLU A 128 7.17 -13.61 -2.31
CA GLU A 128 8.07 -14.29 -3.25
C GLU A 128 7.30 -15.09 -4.28
N ASP A 129 6.23 -15.77 -3.88
CA ASP A 129 5.39 -16.50 -4.83
C ASP A 129 4.81 -15.58 -5.89
N THR A 130 4.32 -14.42 -5.47
CA THR A 130 3.75 -13.45 -6.41
C THR A 130 4.83 -12.87 -7.33
N LEU A 131 5.99 -12.55 -6.79
CA LEU A 131 7.10 -12.04 -7.58
C LEU A 131 7.53 -13.07 -8.63
N ASN A 132 7.58 -14.34 -8.24
CA ASN A 132 7.95 -15.41 -9.17
C ASN A 132 6.90 -15.59 -10.25
N GLU A 133 5.61 -15.43 -9.89
CA GLU A 133 4.52 -15.50 -10.86
C GLU A 133 4.61 -14.38 -11.89
N TRP A 134 4.90 -13.16 -11.43
CA TRP A 134 4.92 -11.98 -12.31
C TRP A 134 6.22 -11.81 -13.09
N PHE A 135 7.36 -12.19 -12.51
CA PHE A 135 8.69 -11.90 -13.06
C PHE A 135 9.51 -13.14 -13.39
N GLY A 136 8.99 -14.33 -13.10
CA GLY A 136 9.74 -15.56 -13.27
C GLY A 136 10.58 -15.92 -12.06
N VAL A 137 11.02 -17.16 -12.03
CA VAL A 137 11.77 -17.70 -10.90
C VAL A 137 13.22 -17.21 -10.96
N GLU A 138 13.69 -16.64 -9.86
CA GLU A 138 14.97 -15.96 -9.83
C GLU A 138 16.19 -16.89 -9.85
N TYR A 139 16.03 -18.13 -9.39
CA TYR A 139 17.17 -19.04 -9.33
C TYR A 139 17.80 -19.31 -10.70
N GLU A 140 17.08 -19.10 -11.77
CA GLU A 140 17.59 -19.30 -13.11
C GLU A 140 18.77 -18.40 -13.42
N ARG A 141 18.87 -17.28 -12.76
CA ARG A 141 19.94 -16.33 -12.97
C ARG A 141 21.25 -16.76 -12.32
N VAL A 142 21.14 -17.59 -11.32
CA VAL A 142 22.32 -18.04 -10.57
C VAL A 142 23.16 -18.98 -11.44
N GLU A 143 22.50 -19.70 -12.31
CA GLU A 143 23.15 -20.64 -13.20
C GLU A 143 23.84 -19.98 -14.38
N GLY A 144 23.42 -18.80 -14.70
CA GLY A 144 24.01 -18.00 -15.76
C GLY A 144 25.28 -17.33 -15.28
#